data_59800573e5ffbe5a924d1055bb14783e
#
_entry.id   59800573e5ffbe5a924d1055bb14783e
#
_cell.length_a   1.000
_cell.length_b   1.000
_cell.length_c   1.000
_cell.angle_alpha   90.00
_cell.angle_beta   90.00
_cell.angle_gamma   90.00
#
_symmetry.space_group_name_H-M   'P 1'
#
loop_
_entity.id
_entity.type
_entity.pdbx_description
1 polymer ?
#
loop_
_entity_poly.entity_id
_entity_poly.type
_entity_poly.pdbx_seq_one_letter_code
_entity_poly.pdbx_strand_id
1 'polypeptide(L)'
;MNIPTAWLQLAHKRTRLIVALSGIIFSTVIIFMQLGIRDALFESAVHLHNSLEGDAFLISPRSTSLIAMESFSERRLLQVLSFNEVELVSPIYVGYVQWKNPDTKNYWRNIFVIGIDLRYQAFKAVGIKENWQKLKIKYTTLFDQNSRREFGNITEDFQKGKTIITEVGNSGNNQKIEVVGLFELGTSFGSDGNLLMSYPNFLRIFQNRSSRFIDIGLIKFQPDIDRQSLLKKLKKYLPKDVKILSKQEFINFEKNYWATSTAIGFIFNLGVFLGLVVGIVVVYQILYTNVAEHLAEYVTLKAMGYHNRYLLWLVFQQALIIAVLGYIPGFLLGMIQYYFTQKYTLLPIEMTPTRAIFVFGLTLLMSLIAGATAINKLQYADPADIF
;
A
#
# COMPACT_ATOMS: atom_id res chain seq x y z
N MET A 1 -7.64 -28.16 -33.83
CA MET A 1 -7.02 -27.67 -32.55
C MET A 1 -6.93 -28.83 -31.58
N ASN A 2 -5.78 -29.48 -31.44
CA ASN A 2 -5.69 -30.69 -30.63
C ASN A 2 -5.14 -30.40 -29.25
N ILE A 3 -5.95 -29.77 -28.39
CA ILE A 3 -5.74 -29.64 -26.94
C ILE A 3 -5.50 -31.02 -26.28
N PRO A 4 -6.07 -32.13 -26.78
CA PRO A 4 -5.89 -33.43 -26.15
C PRO A 4 -4.44 -33.94 -26.03
N THR A 5 -3.57 -33.66 -27.01
CA THR A 5 -2.19 -34.18 -26.99
C THR A 5 -1.30 -33.51 -25.94
N ALA A 6 -1.34 -32.15 -25.83
CA ALA A 6 -0.60 -31.43 -24.79
C ALA A 6 -1.04 -31.84 -23.37
N TRP A 7 -2.34 -31.98 -23.16
CA TRP A 7 -2.91 -32.43 -21.89
C TRP A 7 -2.54 -33.87 -21.56
N LEU A 8 -2.66 -34.79 -22.53
CA LEU A 8 -2.35 -36.21 -22.32
C LEU A 8 -0.88 -36.41 -21.94
N GLN A 9 0.04 -35.71 -22.59
CA GLN A 9 1.47 -35.77 -22.26
C GLN A 9 1.73 -35.23 -20.84
N LEU A 10 1.08 -34.14 -20.40
CA LEU A 10 1.21 -33.61 -19.05
C LEU A 10 0.59 -34.53 -18.00
N ALA A 11 -0.58 -35.10 -18.29
CA ALA A 11 -1.34 -35.95 -17.37
C ALA A 11 -0.76 -37.36 -17.21
N HIS A 12 0.05 -37.84 -18.13
CA HIS A 12 0.63 -39.19 -18.12
C HIS A 12 1.47 -39.45 -16.86
N LYS A 13 2.23 -38.44 -16.38
CA LYS A 13 3.04 -38.51 -15.15
C LYS A 13 2.52 -37.55 -14.07
N ARG A 14 1.49 -37.97 -13.32
CA ARG A 14 0.79 -37.19 -12.31
C ARG A 14 1.73 -36.55 -11.29
N THR A 15 2.77 -37.24 -10.83
CA THR A 15 3.74 -36.69 -9.86
C THR A 15 4.44 -35.44 -10.40
N ARG A 16 4.83 -35.45 -11.67
CA ARG A 16 5.49 -34.28 -12.29
C ARG A 16 4.54 -33.10 -12.49
N LEU A 17 3.30 -33.42 -12.91
CA LEU A 17 2.28 -32.35 -13.00
C LEU A 17 2.07 -31.71 -11.65
N ILE A 18 2.00 -32.48 -10.54
CA ILE A 18 1.88 -31.92 -9.19
C ILE A 18 3.09 -31.07 -8.84
N VAL A 19 4.32 -31.48 -9.14
CA VAL A 19 5.54 -30.68 -8.91
C VAL A 19 5.51 -29.40 -9.74
N ALA A 20 5.07 -29.47 -11.01
CA ALA A 20 4.89 -28.30 -11.86
C ALA A 20 3.92 -27.30 -11.25
N LEU A 21 2.74 -27.79 -10.89
CA LEU A 21 1.70 -26.96 -10.31
C LEU A 21 2.15 -26.36 -8.98
N SER A 22 2.83 -27.11 -8.11
CA SER A 22 3.33 -26.60 -6.82
C SER A 22 4.32 -25.45 -7.00
N GLY A 23 5.19 -25.51 -8.00
CA GLY A 23 6.13 -24.42 -8.30
C GLY A 23 5.43 -23.14 -8.78
N ILE A 24 4.43 -23.27 -9.66
CA ILE A 24 3.64 -22.12 -10.13
C ILE A 24 2.78 -21.57 -8.98
N ILE A 25 2.13 -22.43 -8.20
CA ILE A 25 1.37 -22.04 -7.02
C ILE A 25 2.25 -21.22 -6.08
N PHE A 26 3.43 -21.74 -5.75
CA PHE A 26 4.38 -21.08 -4.85
C PHE A 26 4.80 -19.70 -5.38
N SER A 27 5.20 -19.61 -6.65
CA SER A 27 5.59 -18.36 -7.28
C SER A 27 4.43 -17.34 -7.31
N THR A 28 3.23 -17.80 -7.66
CA THR A 28 2.01 -16.97 -7.70
C THR A 28 1.68 -16.42 -6.32
N VAL A 29 1.74 -17.27 -5.26
CA VAL A 29 1.50 -16.86 -3.87
C VAL A 29 2.53 -15.84 -3.41
N ILE A 30 3.83 -16.03 -3.72
CA ILE A 30 4.87 -15.04 -3.40
C ILE A 30 4.58 -13.70 -4.09
N ILE A 31 4.26 -13.71 -5.38
CA ILE A 31 3.98 -12.48 -6.13
C ILE A 31 2.76 -11.77 -5.53
N PHE A 32 1.68 -12.49 -5.21
CA PHE A 32 0.52 -11.92 -4.52
C PHE A 32 0.92 -11.30 -3.17
N MET A 33 1.70 -12.01 -2.36
CA MET A 33 2.17 -11.52 -1.06
C MET A 33 2.93 -10.20 -1.20
N GLN A 34 3.91 -10.16 -2.09
CA GLN A 34 4.75 -8.97 -2.28
C GLN A 34 3.92 -7.76 -2.75
N LEU A 35 3.08 -7.95 -3.77
CA LEU A 35 2.22 -6.88 -4.28
C LEU A 35 1.17 -6.46 -3.26
N GLY A 36 0.55 -7.42 -2.57
CA GLY A 36 -0.50 -7.15 -1.61
C GLY A 36 -0.02 -6.35 -0.42
N ILE A 37 1.09 -6.76 0.19
CA ILE A 37 1.66 -6.04 1.34
C ILE A 37 2.17 -4.66 0.92
N ARG A 38 2.86 -4.54 -0.23
CA ARG A 38 3.31 -3.26 -0.76
C ARG A 38 2.17 -2.27 -0.91
N ASP A 39 1.10 -2.68 -1.59
CA ASP A 39 -0.02 -1.80 -1.87
C ASP A 39 -0.80 -1.45 -0.59
N ALA A 40 -0.93 -2.41 0.34
CA ALA A 40 -1.54 -2.16 1.65
C ALA A 40 -0.73 -1.16 2.50
N LEU A 41 0.60 -1.24 2.47
CA LEU A 41 1.48 -0.27 3.14
C LEU A 41 1.32 1.13 2.53
N PHE A 42 1.29 1.24 1.20
CA PHE A 42 1.10 2.53 0.54
C PHE A 42 -0.31 3.10 0.77
N GLU A 43 -1.33 2.25 0.85
CA GLU A 43 -2.68 2.69 1.18
C GLU A 43 -2.78 3.14 2.64
N SER A 44 -2.17 2.42 3.58
CA SER A 44 -2.13 2.82 4.98
C SER A 44 -1.41 4.17 5.19
N ALA A 45 -0.36 4.45 4.42
CA ALA A 45 0.38 5.70 4.51
C ALA A 45 -0.44 6.93 4.12
N VAL A 46 -1.50 6.76 3.33
CA VAL A 46 -2.34 7.86 2.85
C VAL A 46 -3.70 7.96 3.53
N HIS A 47 -3.95 7.21 4.62
CA HIS A 47 -5.20 7.27 5.36
C HIS A 47 -5.54 8.70 5.81
N LEU A 48 -4.56 9.44 6.38
CA LEU A 48 -4.76 10.84 6.74
C LEU A 48 -5.14 11.69 5.53
N HIS A 49 -4.41 11.55 4.41
CA HIS A 49 -4.65 12.30 3.19
C HIS A 49 -6.08 12.09 2.65
N ASN A 50 -6.56 10.84 2.69
CA ASN A 50 -7.91 10.48 2.27
C ASN A 50 -8.99 11.08 3.19
N SER A 51 -8.71 11.14 4.50
CA SER A 51 -9.63 11.64 5.52
C SER A 51 -9.75 13.18 5.55
N LEU A 52 -8.82 13.91 4.93
CA LEU A 52 -8.90 15.37 4.85
C LEU A 52 -9.90 15.83 3.77
N GLU A 53 -10.82 16.73 4.14
CA GLU A 53 -11.84 17.29 3.24
C GLU A 53 -11.38 18.59 2.59
N GLY A 54 -10.29 18.54 1.83
CA GLY A 54 -9.76 19.65 1.04
C GLY A 54 -9.66 19.29 -0.44
N ASP A 55 -9.74 20.31 -1.30
CA ASP A 55 -9.53 20.20 -2.74
C ASP A 55 -8.06 20.42 -3.12
N ALA A 56 -7.35 21.23 -2.34
CA ALA A 56 -5.93 21.51 -2.48
C ALA A 56 -5.24 21.63 -1.12
N PHE A 57 -3.93 21.42 -1.12
CA PHE A 57 -3.10 21.42 0.07
C PHE A 57 -1.83 22.23 -0.16
N LEU A 58 -1.50 23.10 0.81
CA LEU A 58 -0.23 23.80 0.88
C LEU A 58 0.71 23.04 1.81
N ILE A 59 1.92 22.84 1.38
CA ILE A 59 3.01 22.26 2.17
C ILE A 59 4.31 23.05 1.95
N SER A 60 5.28 22.92 2.84
CA SER A 60 6.64 23.39 2.60
C SER A 60 7.29 22.58 1.46
N PRO A 61 8.04 23.20 0.53
CA PRO A 61 8.81 22.47 -0.48
C PRO A 61 9.87 21.54 0.11
N ARG A 62 10.28 21.77 1.36
CA ARG A 62 11.25 20.94 2.10
C ARG A 62 10.62 19.70 2.72
N SER A 63 9.30 19.66 2.83
CA SER A 63 8.58 18.45 3.28
C SER A 63 8.81 17.30 2.31
N THR A 64 9.09 16.10 2.84
CA THR A 64 9.34 14.90 2.04
C THR A 64 8.22 13.86 2.17
N SER A 65 7.55 13.82 3.32
CA SER A 65 6.44 12.91 3.62
C SER A 65 5.67 13.42 4.85
N LEU A 66 4.56 12.78 5.17
CA LEU A 66 3.74 13.13 6.36
C LEU A 66 4.52 13.06 7.68
N ILE A 67 5.45 12.10 7.79
CA ILE A 67 6.29 11.93 8.98
C ILE A 67 7.48 12.91 9.06
N ALA A 68 7.74 13.62 7.99
CA ALA A 68 8.83 14.59 7.84
C ALA A 68 8.32 15.89 7.20
N MET A 69 7.23 16.41 7.78
CA MET A 69 6.68 17.70 7.38
C MET A 69 7.52 18.83 7.97
N GLU A 70 7.85 19.79 7.10
CA GLU A 70 8.48 21.06 7.49
C GLU A 70 7.41 22.15 7.55
N SER A 71 7.42 22.92 8.62
CA SER A 71 6.44 23.98 8.78
C SER A 71 6.73 25.19 7.89
N PHE A 72 5.66 25.88 7.50
CA PHE A 72 5.71 27.14 6.76
C PHE A 72 4.78 28.19 7.39
N SER A 73 4.93 29.45 6.98
CA SER A 73 4.15 30.54 7.55
C SER A 73 2.66 30.43 7.21
N GLU A 74 1.78 30.45 8.21
CA GLU A 74 0.32 30.49 8.06
C GLU A 74 -0.14 31.64 7.14
N ARG A 75 0.62 32.73 7.08
CA ARG A 75 0.34 33.86 6.17
C ARG A 75 0.18 33.41 4.70
N ARG A 76 0.92 32.35 4.28
CA ARG A 76 0.80 31.81 2.92
C ARG A 76 -0.56 31.17 2.67
N LEU A 77 -1.10 30.51 3.69
CA LEU A 77 -2.44 29.95 3.62
C LEU A 77 -3.50 31.06 3.56
N LEU A 78 -3.36 32.10 4.38
CA LEU A 78 -4.29 33.23 4.38
C LEU A 78 -4.26 34.04 3.06
N GLN A 79 -3.13 34.10 2.35
CA GLN A 79 -3.04 34.72 1.03
C GLN A 79 -3.96 34.06 -0.01
N VAL A 80 -4.28 32.78 0.15
CA VAL A 80 -5.18 32.05 -0.76
C VAL A 80 -6.63 32.55 -0.65
N LEU A 81 -7.03 33.11 0.48
CA LEU A 81 -8.38 33.71 0.68
C LEU A 81 -8.63 34.96 -0.17
N SER A 82 -7.60 35.53 -0.82
CA SER A 82 -7.81 36.65 -1.77
C SER A 82 -8.48 36.21 -3.08
N PHE A 83 -8.63 34.91 -3.29
CA PHE A 83 -9.33 34.35 -4.45
C PHE A 83 -10.78 34.04 -4.09
N ASN A 84 -11.73 34.65 -4.81
CA ASN A 84 -13.16 34.48 -4.56
C ASN A 84 -13.64 33.02 -4.78
N GLU A 85 -12.88 32.25 -5.56
CA GLU A 85 -13.13 30.85 -5.83
C GLU A 85 -12.78 29.91 -4.64
N VAL A 86 -12.14 30.45 -3.58
CA VAL A 86 -11.79 29.71 -2.36
C VAL A 86 -12.91 29.87 -1.33
N GLU A 87 -13.47 28.76 -0.88
CA GLU A 87 -14.53 28.72 0.14
C GLU A 87 -13.96 28.93 1.56
N LEU A 88 -12.93 28.16 1.89
CA LEU A 88 -12.27 28.23 3.20
C LEU A 88 -10.84 27.70 3.15
N VAL A 89 -10.08 28.06 4.17
CA VAL A 89 -8.76 27.50 4.44
C VAL A 89 -8.68 27.06 5.91
N SER A 90 -7.94 25.97 6.17
CA SER A 90 -7.76 25.44 7.52
C SER A 90 -6.31 25.02 7.77
N PRO A 91 -5.66 25.51 8.84
CA PRO A 91 -4.34 25.07 9.22
C PRO A 91 -4.42 23.68 9.88
N ILE A 92 -3.46 22.83 9.57
CA ILE A 92 -3.28 21.51 10.19
C ILE A 92 -1.85 21.42 10.69
N TYR A 93 -1.72 20.92 11.91
CA TYR A 93 -0.46 20.71 12.60
C TYR A 93 -0.25 19.20 12.79
N VAL A 94 0.95 18.72 12.55
CA VAL A 94 1.30 17.31 12.74
C VAL A 94 2.62 17.17 13.50
N GLY A 95 2.75 16.11 14.26
CA GLY A 95 3.99 15.84 14.98
C GLY A 95 3.91 14.55 15.80
N TYR A 96 5.05 14.15 16.35
CA TYR A 96 5.15 13.01 17.23
C TYR A 96 5.38 13.45 18.67
N VAL A 97 4.77 12.74 19.59
CA VAL A 97 4.97 12.91 21.04
C VAL A 97 5.08 11.54 21.69
N GLN A 98 5.75 11.47 22.81
CA GLN A 98 5.77 10.28 23.67
C GLN A 98 4.44 10.17 24.41
N TRP A 99 3.75 9.06 24.26
CA TRP A 99 2.55 8.66 24.99
C TRP A 99 2.93 7.67 26.08
N LYS A 100 2.50 7.90 27.30
CA LYS A 100 2.66 6.99 28.41
C LYS A 100 1.52 5.98 28.42
N ASN A 101 1.83 4.69 28.33
CA ASN A 101 0.82 3.66 28.46
C ASN A 101 0.21 3.70 29.87
N PRO A 102 -1.12 3.89 30.04
CA PRO A 102 -1.74 3.97 31.35
C PRO A 102 -1.75 2.64 32.11
N ASP A 103 -1.67 1.50 31.41
CA ASP A 103 -1.77 0.17 32.00
C ASP A 103 -0.38 -0.38 32.41
N THR A 104 0.69 0.14 31.83
CA THR A 104 2.05 -0.37 32.03
C THR A 104 2.95 0.72 32.60
N LYS A 105 3.54 0.49 33.79
CA LYS A 105 4.45 1.45 34.42
C LYS A 105 5.65 1.77 33.51
N ASN A 106 5.92 3.07 33.35
CA ASN A 106 7.07 3.62 32.64
C ASN A 106 7.23 3.15 31.18
N TYR A 107 6.17 2.69 30.53
CA TYR A 107 6.20 2.36 29.11
C TYR A 107 5.75 3.56 28.27
N TRP A 108 6.67 4.10 27.48
CA TRP A 108 6.47 5.24 26.61
C TRP A 108 6.63 4.82 25.17
N ARG A 109 5.76 5.33 24.29
CA ARG A 109 5.79 5.05 22.86
C ARG A 109 5.43 6.30 22.05
N ASN A 110 6.10 6.47 20.91
CA ASN A 110 5.76 7.56 20.00
C ASN A 110 4.35 7.38 19.43
N ILE A 111 3.54 8.43 19.51
CA ILE A 111 2.21 8.52 18.94
C ILE A 111 2.15 9.74 18.02
N PHE A 112 1.45 9.61 16.89
CA PHE A 112 1.28 10.70 15.95
C PHE A 112 0.14 11.60 16.39
N VAL A 113 0.34 12.91 16.37
CA VAL A 113 -0.63 13.89 16.84
C VAL A 113 -1.03 14.79 15.69
N ILE A 114 -2.33 14.96 15.51
CA ILE A 114 -2.95 15.81 14.51
C ILE A 114 -3.67 16.95 15.23
N GLY A 115 -3.23 18.19 15.01
CA GLY A 115 -3.87 19.40 15.52
C GLY A 115 -4.71 20.06 14.42
N ILE A 116 -6.00 20.27 14.68
CA ILE A 116 -6.94 20.83 13.70
C ILE A 116 -7.61 22.10 14.24
N ASP A 117 -8.05 22.94 13.31
CA ASP A 117 -8.90 24.08 13.62
C ASP A 117 -10.37 23.62 13.70
N LEU A 118 -10.97 23.82 14.87
CA LEU A 118 -12.35 23.41 15.13
C LEU A 118 -13.41 24.34 14.53
N ARG A 119 -13.00 25.44 13.89
CA ARG A 119 -13.93 26.32 13.16
C ARG A 119 -14.51 25.65 11.92
N TYR A 120 -13.78 24.72 11.34
CA TYR A 120 -14.15 24.01 10.11
C TYR A 120 -13.99 22.50 10.28
N GLN A 121 -14.96 21.76 9.77
CA GLN A 121 -14.88 20.30 9.75
C GLN A 121 -13.98 19.85 8.59
N ALA A 122 -12.66 20.01 8.79
CA ALA A 122 -11.65 19.67 7.79
C ALA A 122 -11.30 18.18 7.71
N PHE A 123 -11.89 17.36 8.58
CA PHE A 123 -11.52 15.96 8.77
C PHE A 123 -12.76 15.08 8.77
N LYS A 124 -12.76 14.05 7.92
CA LYS A 124 -13.85 13.08 7.80
C LYS A 124 -13.37 11.70 8.26
N ALA A 125 -13.66 11.36 9.49
CA ALA A 125 -13.48 10.03 10.03
C ALA A 125 -14.60 9.72 11.02
N VAL A 126 -14.91 8.44 11.20
CA VAL A 126 -15.94 7.96 12.15
C VAL A 126 -15.55 8.41 13.56
N GLY A 127 -16.51 8.82 14.35
CA GLY A 127 -16.33 9.24 15.75
C GLY A 127 -15.88 10.71 15.95
N ILE A 128 -15.43 11.42 14.91
CA ILE A 128 -14.97 12.82 15.06
C ILE A 128 -16.13 13.78 15.26
N LYS A 129 -17.17 13.66 14.43
CA LYS A 129 -18.31 14.58 14.43
C LYS A 129 -19.03 14.63 15.77
N GLU A 130 -19.20 13.47 16.39
CA GLU A 130 -19.88 13.30 17.68
C GLU A 130 -19.10 13.87 18.84
N ASN A 131 -17.78 13.86 18.75
CA ASN A 131 -16.89 14.32 19.81
C ASN A 131 -16.29 15.72 19.55
N TRP A 132 -16.72 16.42 18.48
CA TRP A 132 -16.16 17.70 18.04
C TRP A 132 -16.15 18.79 19.14
N GLN A 133 -17.24 18.90 19.89
CA GLN A 133 -17.36 19.90 20.96
C GLN A 133 -16.42 19.62 22.15
N LYS A 134 -16.17 18.36 22.43
CA LYS A 134 -15.29 17.94 23.53
C LYS A 134 -13.83 18.34 23.31
N LEU A 135 -13.39 18.44 22.03
CA LEU A 135 -12.04 18.91 21.67
C LEU A 135 -11.77 20.37 21.99
N LYS A 136 -12.80 21.18 22.29
CA LYS A 136 -12.63 22.58 22.73
C LYS A 136 -12.10 22.67 24.16
N ILE A 137 -12.22 21.60 24.94
CA ILE A 137 -11.77 21.53 26.32
C ILE A 137 -10.22 21.44 26.31
N LYS A 138 -9.59 22.11 27.28
CA LYS A 138 -8.12 22.10 27.42
C LYS A 138 -7.64 20.69 27.78
N TYR A 139 -6.51 20.28 27.17
CA TYR A 139 -5.86 18.98 27.42
C TYR A 139 -6.72 17.78 27.09
N THR A 140 -7.66 17.89 26.15
CA THR A 140 -8.44 16.77 25.64
C THR A 140 -7.97 16.34 24.26
N THR A 141 -8.16 15.05 23.97
CA THR A 141 -7.83 14.43 22.69
C THR A 141 -8.84 13.33 22.34
N LEU A 142 -8.99 13.03 21.05
CA LEU A 142 -9.55 11.76 20.59
C LEU A 142 -8.40 10.77 20.36
N PHE A 143 -8.66 9.51 20.68
CA PHE A 143 -7.73 8.41 20.45
C PHE A 143 -8.22 7.56 19.29
N ASP A 144 -7.31 7.19 18.37
CA ASP A 144 -7.64 6.32 17.26
C ASP A 144 -7.83 4.88 17.74
N GLN A 145 -9.07 4.36 17.64
CA GLN A 145 -9.42 3.02 18.13
C GLN A 145 -8.69 1.89 17.39
N ASN A 146 -8.15 2.17 16.19
CA ASN A 146 -7.37 1.24 15.40
C ASN A 146 -5.86 1.33 15.70
N SER A 147 -5.46 2.09 16.72
CA SER A 147 -4.08 2.11 17.21
C SER A 147 -3.67 0.75 17.77
N ARG A 148 -2.37 0.48 17.76
CA ARG A 148 -1.84 -0.78 18.30
C ARG A 148 -2.10 -0.90 19.81
N ARG A 149 -2.27 -2.13 20.28
CA ARG A 149 -2.57 -2.44 21.70
C ARG A 149 -1.45 -2.04 22.66
N GLU A 150 -0.24 -1.84 22.17
CA GLU A 150 0.91 -1.40 22.97
C GLU A 150 0.74 0.00 23.57
N PHE A 151 -0.23 0.80 23.11
CA PHE A 151 -0.60 2.07 23.75
C PHE A 151 -1.46 1.91 25.01
N GLY A 152 -1.95 0.70 25.31
CA GLY A 152 -2.85 0.36 26.39
C GLY A 152 -4.24 -0.08 25.90
N ASN A 153 -5.07 -0.57 26.79
CA ASN A 153 -6.44 -1.02 26.48
C ASN A 153 -7.43 0.17 26.36
N ILE A 154 -6.98 1.25 25.71
CA ILE A 154 -7.70 2.54 25.65
C ILE A 154 -9.12 2.37 25.11
N THR A 155 -9.26 1.69 23.97
CA THR A 155 -10.56 1.51 23.30
C THR A 155 -11.53 0.73 24.16
N GLU A 156 -11.09 -0.39 24.74
CA GLU A 156 -11.95 -1.24 25.59
C GLU A 156 -12.35 -0.53 26.89
N ASP A 157 -11.41 0.15 27.53
CA ASP A 157 -11.65 0.87 28.77
C ASP A 157 -12.55 2.09 28.57
N PHE A 158 -12.37 2.83 27.47
CA PHE A 158 -13.25 3.94 27.12
C PHE A 158 -14.69 3.47 26.85
N GLN A 159 -14.87 2.35 26.14
CA GLN A 159 -16.20 1.76 25.88
C GLN A 159 -16.88 1.26 27.17
N LYS A 160 -16.11 0.88 28.19
CA LYS A 160 -16.63 0.54 29.54
C LYS A 160 -16.94 1.77 30.40
N GLY A 161 -16.80 2.98 29.86
CA GLY A 161 -17.08 4.23 30.56
C GLY A 161 -15.97 4.68 31.52
N LYS A 162 -14.76 4.12 31.45
CA LYS A 162 -13.65 4.57 32.28
C LYS A 162 -13.08 5.90 31.74
N THR A 163 -12.78 6.81 32.65
CA THR A 163 -12.02 8.02 32.32
C THR A 163 -10.55 7.65 32.10
N ILE A 164 -10.01 8.00 30.95
CA ILE A 164 -8.63 7.71 30.60
C ILE A 164 -7.83 8.99 30.62
N ILE A 165 -6.95 9.12 31.60
CA ILE A 165 -6.00 10.23 31.75
C ILE A 165 -4.60 9.64 31.70
N THR A 166 -3.76 10.19 30.82
CA THR A 166 -2.36 9.77 30.71
C THR A 166 -1.46 10.97 30.50
N GLU A 167 -0.17 10.71 30.40
CA GLU A 167 0.83 11.73 30.14
C GLU A 167 1.33 11.65 28.70
N VAL A 168 1.49 12.82 28.08
CA VAL A 168 2.19 12.98 26.81
C VAL A 168 3.28 14.03 26.95
N GLY A 169 4.39 13.85 26.28
CA GLY A 169 5.46 14.83 26.35
C GLY A 169 6.69 14.44 25.55
N ASN A 170 7.64 15.37 25.50
CA ASN A 170 8.96 15.14 24.93
C ASN A 170 10.02 15.58 25.94
N SER A 171 10.97 14.70 26.24
CA SER A 171 12.20 15.01 27.00
C SER A 171 11.99 15.76 28.32
N GLY A 172 11.06 15.25 29.18
CA GLY A 172 10.87 15.77 30.54
C GLY A 172 9.79 16.84 30.72
N ASN A 173 9.16 17.28 29.65
CA ASN A 173 8.04 18.23 29.71
C ASN A 173 6.71 17.48 29.43
N ASN A 174 6.24 16.74 30.42
CA ASN A 174 5.04 15.92 30.31
C ASN A 174 3.80 16.70 30.66
N GLN A 175 2.75 16.56 29.84
CA GLN A 175 1.43 17.14 30.06
C GLN A 175 0.43 16.01 30.25
N LYS A 176 -0.47 16.15 31.24
CA LYS A 176 -1.60 15.24 31.40
C LYS A 176 -2.66 15.58 30.35
N ILE A 177 -3.15 14.56 29.66
CA ILE A 177 -4.25 14.68 28.70
C ILE A 177 -5.33 13.65 29.00
N GLU A 178 -6.56 13.99 28.64
CA GLU A 178 -7.74 13.15 28.79
C GLU A 178 -8.24 12.72 27.42
N VAL A 179 -8.52 11.41 27.28
CA VAL A 179 -9.18 10.86 26.09
C VAL A 179 -10.70 11.06 26.25
N VAL A 180 -11.28 11.93 25.43
CA VAL A 180 -12.71 12.31 25.52
C VAL A 180 -13.57 11.65 24.43
N GLY A 181 -12.97 10.86 23.56
CA GLY A 181 -13.66 10.12 22.52
C GLY A 181 -12.71 9.28 21.67
N LEU A 182 -13.30 8.44 20.85
CA LEU A 182 -12.59 7.59 19.90
C LEU A 182 -12.87 8.07 18.47
N PHE A 183 -11.94 7.80 17.56
CA PHE A 183 -12.12 8.00 16.11
C PHE A 183 -11.42 6.88 15.34
N GLU A 184 -11.70 6.76 14.04
CA GLU A 184 -11.13 5.74 13.18
C GLU A 184 -10.24 6.38 12.12
N LEU A 185 -8.93 6.15 12.21
CA LEU A 185 -7.98 6.49 11.16
C LEU A 185 -7.17 5.27 10.72
N GLY A 186 -6.68 4.50 11.68
CA GLY A 186 -5.89 3.30 11.47
C GLY A 186 -4.38 3.56 11.52
N THR A 187 -3.66 2.48 11.78
CA THR A 187 -2.18 2.48 11.75
C THR A 187 -1.67 2.70 10.34
N SER A 188 -0.51 3.32 10.25
CA SER A 188 0.22 3.49 9.00
C SER A 188 1.66 2.99 9.16
N PHE A 189 2.40 2.94 8.06
CA PHE A 189 3.81 2.62 8.14
C PHE A 189 4.62 3.65 8.95
N GLY A 190 4.15 4.90 8.97
CA GLY A 190 4.76 5.99 9.75
C GLY A 190 4.23 6.12 11.17
N SER A 191 3.09 5.51 11.52
CA SER A 191 2.48 5.68 12.84
C SER A 191 1.73 4.43 13.30
N ASP A 192 2.08 3.96 14.49
CA ASP A 192 1.41 2.85 15.17
C ASP A 192 0.13 3.28 15.92
N GLY A 193 -0.11 4.58 16.07
CA GLY A 193 -1.29 5.14 16.73
C GLY A 193 -1.38 6.65 16.53
N ASN A 194 -2.62 7.16 16.61
CA ASN A 194 -2.93 8.54 16.29
C ASN A 194 -3.75 9.21 17.39
N LEU A 195 -3.47 10.49 17.61
CA LEU A 195 -4.27 11.40 18.43
C LEU A 195 -4.80 12.52 17.56
N LEU A 196 -6.06 12.90 17.78
CA LEU A 196 -6.65 14.08 17.15
C LEU A 196 -7.05 15.08 18.23
N MET A 197 -6.64 16.31 18.10
CA MET A 197 -6.95 17.37 19.05
C MET A 197 -7.13 18.72 18.38
N SER A 198 -7.63 19.69 19.12
CA SER A 198 -7.64 21.08 18.63
C SER A 198 -6.22 21.64 18.52
N TYR A 199 -5.98 22.56 17.57
CA TYR A 199 -4.67 23.17 17.42
C TYR A 199 -4.17 23.89 18.69
N PRO A 200 -5.03 24.51 19.55
CA PRO A 200 -4.56 25.07 20.81
C PRO A 200 -4.07 23.99 21.79
N ASN A 201 -4.68 22.81 21.81
CA ASN A 201 -4.21 21.68 22.62
C ASN A 201 -2.89 21.13 22.06
N PHE A 202 -2.76 21.04 20.73
CA PHE A 202 -1.50 20.69 20.07
C PHE A 202 -0.35 21.62 20.48
N LEU A 203 -0.54 22.94 20.40
CA LEU A 203 0.48 23.92 20.76
C LEU A 203 0.84 23.92 22.27
N ARG A 204 -0.07 23.48 23.15
CA ARG A 204 0.25 23.26 24.59
C ARG A 204 1.21 22.10 24.81
N ILE A 205 1.08 21.06 24.00
CA ILE A 205 1.97 19.89 24.06
C ILE A 205 3.31 20.20 23.37
N PHE A 206 3.26 20.81 22.21
CA PHE A 206 4.42 21.20 21.41
C PHE A 206 4.83 22.65 21.71
N GLN A 207 5.32 22.93 22.92
CA GLN A 207 5.60 24.30 23.41
C GLN A 207 6.62 25.08 22.56
N ASN A 208 7.49 24.40 21.83
CA ASN A 208 8.46 25.01 20.91
C ASN A 208 7.83 25.42 19.55
N ARG A 209 6.54 25.15 19.36
CA ARG A 209 5.81 25.46 18.12
C ARG A 209 4.99 26.73 18.28
N SER A 210 4.95 27.53 17.23
CA SER A 210 4.13 28.74 17.16
C SER A 210 2.93 28.53 16.24
N SER A 211 1.79 29.13 16.59
CA SER A 211 0.59 29.12 15.76
C SER A 211 0.80 29.79 14.38
N ARG A 212 1.86 30.60 14.24
CA ARG A 212 2.21 31.24 12.96
C ARG A 212 2.84 30.30 11.93
N PHE A 213 3.23 29.10 12.33
CA PHE A 213 3.85 28.08 11.49
C PHE A 213 3.01 26.82 11.50
N ILE A 214 2.52 26.44 10.34
CA ILE A 214 1.64 25.30 10.11
C ILE A 214 2.36 24.25 9.24
N ASP A 215 1.93 23.01 9.30
CA ASP A 215 2.56 21.93 8.53
C ASP A 215 1.83 21.64 7.23
N ILE A 216 0.49 21.72 7.26
CA ILE A 216 -0.36 21.52 6.09
C ILE A 216 -1.40 22.65 6.09
N GLY A 217 -1.57 23.30 4.96
CA GLY A 217 -2.67 24.25 4.73
C GLY A 217 -3.73 23.58 3.88
N LEU A 218 -4.89 23.26 4.44
CA LEU A 218 -6.03 22.73 3.71
C LEU A 218 -6.79 23.87 3.04
N ILE A 219 -7.15 23.71 1.79
CA ILE A 219 -7.92 24.66 0.98
C ILE A 219 -9.14 23.94 0.41
N LYS A 220 -10.31 24.50 0.63
CA LYS A 220 -11.54 24.07 0.02
C LYS A 220 -12.02 25.09 -0.98
N PHE A 221 -12.43 24.63 -2.15
CA PHE A 221 -12.89 25.48 -3.22
C PHE A 221 -14.41 25.63 -3.20
N GLN A 222 -14.90 26.72 -3.78
CA GLN A 222 -16.33 26.90 -4.03
C GLN A 222 -16.86 25.78 -4.94
N PRO A 223 -18.14 25.37 -4.79
CA PRO A 223 -18.76 24.47 -5.75
C PRO A 223 -18.77 25.09 -7.17
N ASP A 224 -18.80 24.22 -8.18
CA ASP A 224 -18.98 24.56 -9.59
C ASP A 224 -17.89 25.42 -10.26
N ILE A 225 -16.65 25.36 -9.74
CA ILE A 225 -15.48 26.03 -10.33
C ILE A 225 -14.58 25.09 -11.12
N ASP A 226 -13.83 25.63 -12.07
CA ASP A 226 -12.74 24.90 -12.72
C ASP A 226 -11.54 24.78 -11.77
N ARG A 227 -11.48 23.64 -11.06
CA ARG A 227 -10.44 23.32 -10.08
C ARG A 227 -9.04 23.33 -10.68
N GLN A 228 -8.88 22.89 -11.94
CA GLN A 228 -7.56 22.83 -12.58
C GLN A 228 -7.05 24.22 -12.94
N SER A 229 -7.92 25.08 -13.46
CA SER A 229 -7.59 26.46 -13.78
C SER A 229 -7.20 27.23 -12.52
N LEU A 230 -7.99 27.09 -11.43
CA LEU A 230 -7.68 27.75 -10.14
C LEU A 230 -6.34 27.24 -9.56
N LEU A 231 -6.07 25.97 -9.58
CA LEU A 231 -4.79 25.41 -9.13
C LEU A 231 -3.60 25.99 -9.91
N LYS A 232 -3.75 26.14 -11.25
CA LYS A 232 -2.70 26.78 -12.08
C LYS A 232 -2.49 28.26 -11.69
N LYS A 233 -3.57 29.02 -11.44
CA LYS A 233 -3.50 30.40 -10.97
C LYS A 233 -2.79 30.48 -9.62
N LEU A 234 -3.17 29.64 -8.65
CA LEU A 234 -2.58 29.59 -7.32
C LEU A 234 -1.10 29.18 -7.37
N LYS A 235 -0.72 28.18 -8.20
CA LYS A 235 0.69 27.79 -8.43
C LYS A 235 1.55 28.95 -8.94
N LYS A 236 0.98 29.86 -9.74
CA LYS A 236 1.69 31.02 -10.27
C LYS A 236 1.75 32.20 -9.28
N TYR A 237 0.71 32.34 -8.45
CA TYR A 237 0.57 33.44 -7.50
C TYR A 237 1.40 33.25 -6.23
N LEU A 238 1.43 32.04 -5.71
CA LEU A 238 2.11 31.73 -4.46
C LEU A 238 3.63 31.76 -4.63
N PRO A 239 4.36 32.28 -3.62
CA PRO A 239 5.82 32.25 -3.62
C PRO A 239 6.38 30.82 -3.58
N LYS A 240 7.65 30.70 -3.96
CA LYS A 240 8.36 29.41 -4.01
C LYS A 240 8.66 28.78 -2.64
N ASP A 241 8.36 29.47 -1.54
CA ASP A 241 8.53 28.98 -0.17
C ASP A 241 7.37 28.06 0.27
N VAL A 242 6.35 27.88 -0.58
CA VAL A 242 5.27 26.91 -0.41
C VAL A 242 5.00 26.17 -1.73
N LYS A 243 4.49 24.96 -1.60
CA LYS A 243 4.05 24.11 -2.72
C LYS A 243 2.57 23.83 -2.56
N ILE A 244 1.77 24.14 -3.60
CA ILE A 244 0.35 23.77 -3.64
C ILE A 244 0.17 22.48 -4.45
N LEU A 245 -0.61 21.57 -3.90
CA LEU A 245 -0.92 20.26 -4.46
C LEU A 245 -2.43 20.07 -4.50
N SER A 246 -2.96 19.48 -5.56
CA SER A 246 -4.32 18.90 -5.52
C SER A 246 -4.38 17.74 -4.54
N LYS A 247 -5.58 17.29 -4.17
CA LYS A 247 -5.74 16.12 -3.29
C LYS A 247 -5.01 14.89 -3.83
N GLN A 248 -5.14 14.63 -5.14
CA GLN A 248 -4.47 13.49 -5.77
C GLN A 248 -2.94 13.66 -5.83
N GLU A 249 -2.45 14.89 -6.10
CA GLU A 249 -1.01 15.17 -6.06
C GLU A 249 -0.45 15.01 -4.64
N PHE A 250 -1.23 15.35 -3.59
CA PHE A 250 -0.81 15.19 -2.20
C PHE A 250 -0.77 13.71 -1.77
N ILE A 251 -1.76 12.91 -2.18
CA ILE A 251 -1.75 11.46 -2.01
C ILE A 251 -0.54 10.83 -2.74
N ASN A 252 -0.31 11.23 -4.00
CA ASN A 252 0.81 10.71 -4.78
C ASN A 252 2.17 11.14 -4.22
N PHE A 253 2.25 12.33 -3.62
CA PHE A 253 3.45 12.81 -2.93
C PHE A 253 3.87 11.84 -1.82
N GLU A 254 2.93 11.41 -0.98
CA GLU A 254 3.20 10.44 0.08
C GLU A 254 3.54 9.06 -0.47
N LYS A 255 2.73 8.53 -1.42
CA LYS A 255 2.99 7.22 -2.04
C LYS A 255 4.35 7.17 -2.73
N ASN A 256 4.74 8.24 -3.43
CA ASN A 256 6.03 8.31 -4.11
C ASN A 256 7.20 8.30 -3.13
N TYR A 257 7.10 8.99 -1.99
CA TYR A 257 8.13 8.94 -0.96
C TYR A 257 8.40 7.51 -0.52
N TRP A 258 7.35 6.77 -0.16
CA TRP A 258 7.48 5.38 0.28
C TRP A 258 7.95 4.43 -0.83
N ALA A 259 7.58 4.70 -2.08
CA ALA A 259 7.97 3.87 -3.22
C ALA A 259 9.42 4.09 -3.67
N THR A 260 9.93 5.32 -3.64
CA THR A 260 11.19 5.69 -4.28
C THR A 260 12.28 6.15 -3.32
N SER A 261 11.90 6.78 -2.20
CA SER A 261 12.86 7.35 -1.25
C SER A 261 13.16 6.41 -0.08
N THR A 262 12.48 5.26 0.01
CA THR A 262 12.72 4.24 1.03
C THR A 262 13.09 2.90 0.38
N ALA A 263 13.73 2.03 1.16
CA ALA A 263 14.03 0.66 0.70
C ALA A 263 12.79 -0.21 0.46
N ILE A 264 11.61 0.23 0.93
CA ILE A 264 10.37 -0.56 0.92
C ILE A 264 9.95 -0.89 -0.51
N GLY A 265 9.85 0.13 -1.38
CA GLY A 265 9.48 -0.08 -2.78
C GLY A 265 10.44 -1.02 -3.50
N PHE A 266 11.74 -0.86 -3.26
CA PHE A 266 12.77 -1.73 -3.82
C PHE A 266 12.64 -3.18 -3.34
N ILE A 267 12.47 -3.41 -2.03
CA ILE A 267 12.37 -4.75 -1.44
C ILE A 267 11.18 -5.52 -2.02
N PHE A 268 10.00 -4.90 -2.09
CA PHE A 268 8.81 -5.56 -2.63
C PHE A 268 8.91 -5.81 -4.15
N ASN A 269 9.46 -4.88 -4.92
CA ASN A 269 9.67 -5.09 -6.35
C ASN A 269 10.71 -6.19 -6.61
N LEU A 270 11.78 -6.25 -5.81
CA LEU A 270 12.75 -7.35 -5.85
C LEU A 270 12.08 -8.69 -5.52
N GLY A 271 11.20 -8.73 -4.51
CA GLY A 271 10.45 -9.93 -4.17
C GLY A 271 9.54 -10.44 -5.30
N VAL A 272 8.86 -9.54 -6.01
CA VAL A 272 8.08 -9.88 -7.22
C VAL A 272 8.99 -10.43 -8.31
N PHE A 273 10.13 -9.79 -8.55
CA PHE A 273 11.12 -10.25 -9.54
C PHE A 273 11.67 -11.63 -9.20
N LEU A 274 12.02 -11.87 -7.94
CA LEU A 274 12.48 -13.19 -7.49
C LEU A 274 11.40 -14.27 -7.63
N GLY A 275 10.15 -13.96 -7.29
CA GLY A 275 9.02 -14.84 -7.52
C GLY A 275 8.86 -15.24 -8.99
N LEU A 276 9.01 -14.27 -9.89
CA LEU A 276 8.96 -14.49 -11.34
C LEU A 276 10.13 -15.39 -11.81
N VAL A 277 11.35 -15.12 -11.37
CA VAL A 277 12.54 -15.93 -11.71
C VAL A 277 12.38 -17.36 -11.24
N VAL A 278 11.96 -17.57 -9.99
CA VAL A 278 11.71 -18.93 -9.45
C VAL A 278 10.64 -19.63 -10.29
N GLY A 279 9.56 -18.95 -10.64
CA GLY A 279 8.51 -19.51 -11.49
C GLY A 279 9.04 -19.91 -12.88
N ILE A 280 9.82 -19.08 -13.52
CA ILE A 280 10.46 -19.40 -14.82
C ILE A 280 11.34 -20.66 -14.70
N VAL A 281 12.20 -20.70 -13.67
CA VAL A 281 13.14 -21.84 -13.49
C VAL A 281 12.38 -23.16 -13.26
N VAL A 282 11.35 -23.14 -12.40
CA VAL A 282 10.57 -24.36 -12.10
C VAL A 282 9.81 -24.82 -13.33
N VAL A 283 9.10 -23.93 -14.01
CA VAL A 283 8.35 -24.27 -15.23
C VAL A 283 9.30 -24.73 -16.34
N TYR A 284 10.43 -24.05 -16.52
CA TYR A 284 11.48 -24.47 -17.47
C TYR A 284 11.96 -25.89 -17.20
N GLN A 285 12.34 -26.21 -15.94
CA GLN A 285 12.82 -27.53 -15.57
C GLN A 285 11.83 -28.63 -15.92
N ILE A 286 10.56 -28.39 -15.75
CA ILE A 286 9.50 -29.35 -16.01
C ILE A 286 9.25 -29.51 -17.49
N LEU A 287 9.10 -28.42 -18.21
CA LEU A 287 8.91 -28.46 -19.66
C LEU A 287 10.11 -29.07 -20.36
N TYR A 288 11.32 -28.75 -19.90
CA TYR A 288 12.56 -29.33 -20.40
C TYR A 288 12.59 -30.84 -20.21
N THR A 289 12.25 -31.33 -19.02
CA THR A 289 12.20 -32.78 -18.74
C THR A 289 11.12 -33.48 -19.57
N ASN A 290 9.94 -32.85 -19.71
CA ASN A 290 8.86 -33.39 -20.52
C ASN A 290 9.26 -33.49 -22.01
N VAL A 291 9.86 -32.45 -22.55
CA VAL A 291 10.39 -32.43 -23.91
C VAL A 291 11.48 -33.49 -24.12
N ALA A 292 12.40 -33.66 -23.17
CA ALA A 292 13.49 -34.63 -23.25
C ALA A 292 12.96 -36.07 -23.27
N GLU A 293 11.92 -36.40 -22.53
CA GLU A 293 11.33 -37.74 -22.49
C GLU A 293 10.51 -38.08 -23.73
N HIS A 294 9.85 -37.12 -24.31
CA HIS A 294 9.07 -37.30 -25.54
C HIS A 294 9.87 -36.99 -26.81
N LEU A 295 11.21 -36.88 -26.70
CA LEU A 295 12.07 -36.51 -27.82
C LEU A 295 11.93 -37.48 -29.00
N ALA A 296 11.88 -38.81 -28.73
CA ALA A 296 11.69 -39.84 -29.78
C ALA A 296 10.34 -39.66 -30.53
N GLU A 297 9.28 -39.28 -29.82
CA GLU A 297 7.97 -39.01 -30.42
C GLU A 297 8.05 -37.74 -31.31
N TYR A 298 8.75 -36.70 -30.84
CA TYR A 298 8.93 -35.48 -31.60
C TYR A 298 9.78 -35.67 -32.87
N VAL A 299 10.82 -36.51 -32.78
CA VAL A 299 11.64 -36.89 -33.92
C VAL A 299 10.82 -37.70 -34.94
N THR A 300 9.98 -38.63 -34.46
CA THR A 300 9.07 -39.40 -35.33
C THR A 300 8.06 -38.49 -36.04
N LEU A 301 7.46 -37.52 -35.34
CA LEU A 301 6.58 -36.52 -35.94
C LEU A 301 7.32 -35.67 -36.99
N LYS A 302 8.57 -35.28 -36.70
CA LYS A 302 9.42 -34.54 -37.66
C LYS A 302 9.73 -35.38 -38.91
N ALA A 303 10.02 -36.65 -38.74
CA ALA A 303 10.24 -37.59 -39.86
C ALA A 303 8.97 -37.78 -40.70
N MET A 304 7.78 -37.72 -40.12
CA MET A 304 6.47 -37.72 -40.82
C MET A 304 6.15 -36.37 -41.53
N GLY A 305 7.03 -35.40 -41.48
CA GLY A 305 6.86 -34.09 -42.17
C GLY A 305 6.22 -33.00 -41.34
N TYR A 306 6.04 -33.16 -40.04
CA TYR A 306 5.55 -32.09 -39.19
C TYR A 306 6.63 -30.99 -39.02
N HIS A 307 6.23 -29.73 -39.20
CA HIS A 307 7.13 -28.60 -39.09
C HIS A 307 7.51 -28.31 -37.64
N ASN A 308 8.70 -27.80 -37.39
CA ASN A 308 9.14 -27.36 -36.06
C ASN A 308 8.12 -26.42 -35.36
N ARG A 309 7.38 -25.62 -36.12
CA ARG A 309 6.31 -24.73 -35.59
C ARG A 309 5.20 -25.51 -34.87
N TYR A 310 4.89 -26.72 -35.31
CA TYR A 310 3.88 -27.57 -34.60
C TYR A 310 4.37 -28.02 -33.24
N LEU A 311 5.62 -28.46 -33.16
CA LEU A 311 6.24 -28.89 -31.89
C LEU A 311 6.38 -27.71 -30.91
N LEU A 312 6.79 -26.55 -31.42
CA LEU A 312 6.82 -25.30 -30.64
C LEU A 312 5.45 -24.99 -30.06
N TRP A 313 4.40 -25.05 -30.88
CA TRP A 313 3.04 -24.77 -30.45
C TRP A 313 2.55 -25.76 -29.37
N LEU A 314 2.93 -27.02 -29.45
CA LEU A 314 2.59 -28.04 -28.45
C LEU A 314 3.18 -27.71 -27.06
N VAL A 315 4.45 -27.31 -27.00
CA VAL A 315 5.11 -26.90 -25.75
C VAL A 315 4.50 -25.62 -25.19
N PHE A 316 4.15 -24.64 -26.05
CA PHE A 316 3.43 -23.45 -25.59
C PHE A 316 2.04 -23.78 -25.04
N GLN A 317 1.31 -24.71 -25.66
CA GLN A 317 0.04 -25.19 -25.08
C GLN A 317 0.23 -25.82 -23.70
N GLN A 318 1.28 -26.64 -23.52
CA GLN A 318 1.62 -27.21 -22.21
C GLN A 318 1.92 -26.11 -21.18
N ALA A 319 2.73 -25.11 -21.54
CA ALA A 319 3.06 -23.98 -20.68
C ALA A 319 1.80 -23.19 -20.24
N LEU A 320 0.88 -22.93 -21.17
CA LEU A 320 -0.39 -22.26 -20.88
C LEU A 320 -1.29 -23.09 -19.97
N ILE A 321 -1.41 -24.39 -20.21
CA ILE A 321 -2.23 -25.30 -19.39
C ILE A 321 -1.71 -25.29 -17.94
N ILE A 322 -0.39 -25.46 -17.76
CA ILE A 322 0.23 -25.47 -16.43
C ILE A 322 0.06 -24.12 -15.76
N ALA A 323 0.20 -23.00 -16.49
CA ALA A 323 0.01 -21.65 -15.96
C ALA A 323 -1.41 -21.45 -15.41
N VAL A 324 -2.44 -21.81 -16.19
CA VAL A 324 -3.84 -21.64 -15.78
C VAL A 324 -4.18 -22.56 -14.59
N LEU A 325 -3.78 -23.83 -14.67
CA LEU A 325 -4.04 -24.81 -13.60
C LEU A 325 -3.30 -24.48 -12.31
N GLY A 326 -2.10 -23.91 -12.39
CA GLY A 326 -1.33 -23.49 -11.21
C GLY A 326 -1.80 -22.15 -10.63
N TYR A 327 -2.26 -21.22 -11.50
CA TYR A 327 -2.76 -19.93 -11.07
C TYR A 327 -4.01 -20.04 -10.17
N ILE A 328 -4.97 -20.90 -10.51
CA ILE A 328 -6.23 -21.00 -9.77
C ILE A 328 -5.99 -21.34 -8.28
N PRO A 329 -5.30 -22.45 -7.92
CA PRO A 329 -5.01 -22.71 -6.52
C PRO A 329 -4.06 -21.69 -5.90
N GLY A 330 -3.12 -21.12 -6.67
CA GLY A 330 -2.25 -20.02 -6.22
C GLY A 330 -3.04 -18.76 -5.83
N PHE A 331 -4.06 -18.40 -6.62
CA PHE A 331 -4.97 -17.32 -6.31
C PHE A 331 -5.79 -17.59 -5.04
N LEU A 332 -6.34 -18.79 -4.89
CA LEU A 332 -7.11 -19.17 -3.69
C LEU A 332 -6.24 -19.11 -2.42
N LEU A 333 -5.02 -19.65 -2.48
CA LEU A 333 -4.07 -19.56 -1.37
C LEU A 333 -3.65 -18.11 -1.09
N GLY A 334 -3.50 -17.28 -2.12
CA GLY A 334 -3.27 -15.85 -1.98
C GLY A 334 -4.40 -15.13 -1.25
N MET A 335 -5.66 -15.48 -1.53
CA MET A 335 -6.82 -14.93 -0.81
C MET A 335 -6.80 -15.33 0.68
N ILE A 336 -6.54 -16.60 0.96
CA ILE A 336 -6.42 -17.11 2.34
C ILE A 336 -5.30 -16.38 3.08
N GLN A 337 -4.14 -16.20 2.43
CA GLN A 337 -3.01 -15.49 2.99
C GLN A 337 -3.36 -14.03 3.30
N TYR A 338 -4.06 -13.31 2.41
CA TYR A 338 -4.51 -11.94 2.64
C TYR A 338 -5.43 -11.84 3.85
N TYR A 339 -6.39 -12.76 3.98
CA TYR A 339 -7.26 -12.81 5.15
C TYR A 339 -6.49 -12.93 6.47
N PHE A 340 -5.50 -13.83 6.54
CA PHE A 340 -4.66 -13.96 7.74
C PHE A 340 -3.78 -12.73 7.96
N THR A 341 -3.17 -12.19 6.90
CA THR A 341 -2.33 -11.00 7.00
C THR A 341 -3.13 -9.81 7.54
N GLN A 342 -4.31 -9.54 6.99
CA GLN A 342 -5.20 -8.48 7.46
C GLN A 342 -5.55 -8.64 8.95
N LYS A 343 -5.91 -9.87 9.36
CA LYS A 343 -6.31 -10.17 10.74
C LYS A 343 -5.19 -9.94 11.75
N TYR A 344 -3.94 -10.27 11.40
CA TYR A 344 -2.81 -10.19 12.35
C TYR A 344 -2.04 -8.88 12.27
N THR A 345 -2.01 -8.21 11.12
CA THR A 345 -1.20 -6.99 10.93
C THR A 345 -2.02 -5.71 10.95
N LEU A 346 -3.35 -5.80 10.87
CA LEU A 346 -4.29 -4.67 10.73
C LEU A 346 -4.05 -3.83 9.46
N LEU A 347 -3.24 -4.33 8.51
CA LEU A 347 -3.02 -3.66 7.23
C LEU A 347 -4.27 -3.81 6.34
N PRO A 348 -4.66 -2.78 5.57
CA PRO A 348 -5.79 -2.82 4.65
C PRO A 348 -5.45 -3.61 3.37
N ILE A 349 -5.17 -4.90 3.53
CA ILE A 349 -4.82 -5.77 2.40
C ILE A 349 -6.07 -6.43 1.83
N GLU A 350 -6.35 -6.16 0.56
CA GLU A 350 -7.52 -6.71 -0.14
C GLU A 350 -7.12 -7.27 -1.50
N MET A 351 -7.83 -8.30 -1.96
CA MET A 351 -7.63 -8.85 -3.29
C MET A 351 -8.40 -8.00 -4.32
N THR A 352 -7.68 -7.16 -5.06
CA THR A 352 -8.29 -6.35 -6.12
C THR A 352 -8.32 -7.10 -7.45
N PRO A 353 -9.37 -6.91 -8.30
CA PRO A 353 -9.43 -7.51 -9.62
C PRO A 353 -8.22 -7.13 -10.50
N THR A 354 -7.77 -5.88 -10.42
CA THR A 354 -6.59 -5.40 -11.14
C THR A 354 -5.34 -6.18 -10.77
N ARG A 355 -5.12 -6.45 -9.48
CA ARG A 355 -3.98 -7.25 -9.00
C ARG A 355 -4.09 -8.70 -9.45
N ALA A 356 -5.29 -9.29 -9.37
CA ALA A 356 -5.53 -10.66 -9.83
C ALA A 356 -5.18 -10.80 -11.33
N ILE A 357 -5.69 -9.92 -12.19
CA ILE A 357 -5.41 -9.92 -13.62
C ILE A 357 -3.90 -9.69 -13.88
N PHE A 358 -3.27 -8.77 -13.17
CA PHE A 358 -1.84 -8.48 -13.33
C PHE A 358 -0.98 -9.71 -12.98
N VAL A 359 -1.25 -10.37 -11.86
CA VAL A 359 -0.52 -11.59 -11.43
C VAL A 359 -0.80 -12.74 -12.39
N PHE A 360 -2.02 -12.88 -12.91
CA PHE A 360 -2.33 -13.83 -13.96
C PHE A 360 -1.49 -13.58 -15.22
N GLY A 361 -1.39 -12.33 -15.65
CA GLY A 361 -0.52 -11.93 -16.78
C GLY A 361 0.96 -12.28 -16.54
N LEU A 362 1.47 -12.02 -15.33
CA LEU A 362 2.84 -12.42 -14.94
C LEU A 362 3.02 -13.94 -14.95
N THR A 363 2.02 -14.69 -14.46
CA THR A 363 2.05 -16.18 -14.47
C THR A 363 2.08 -16.73 -15.89
N LEU A 364 1.30 -16.16 -16.80
CA LEU A 364 1.37 -16.50 -18.22
C LEU A 364 2.72 -16.15 -18.83
N LEU A 365 3.24 -14.95 -18.55
CA LEU A 365 4.52 -14.47 -19.07
C LEU A 365 5.68 -15.40 -18.63
N MET A 366 5.77 -15.74 -17.35
CA MET A 366 6.83 -16.62 -16.84
C MET A 366 6.75 -18.02 -17.48
N SER A 367 5.55 -18.55 -17.69
CA SER A 367 5.35 -19.85 -18.32
C SER A 367 5.70 -19.84 -19.81
N LEU A 368 5.38 -18.76 -20.52
CA LEU A 368 5.77 -18.57 -21.93
C LEU A 368 7.29 -18.45 -22.09
N ILE A 369 7.96 -17.67 -21.23
CA ILE A 369 9.43 -17.54 -21.23
C ILE A 369 10.07 -18.92 -20.96
N ALA A 370 9.57 -19.63 -19.96
CA ALA A 370 10.03 -20.98 -19.63
C ALA A 370 9.85 -21.97 -20.81
N GLY A 371 8.69 -21.92 -21.45
CA GLY A 371 8.39 -22.72 -22.66
C GLY A 371 9.33 -22.38 -23.81
N ALA A 372 9.55 -21.10 -24.10
CA ALA A 372 10.44 -20.66 -25.17
C ALA A 372 11.90 -21.11 -24.91
N THR A 373 12.37 -21.05 -23.68
CA THR A 373 13.73 -21.51 -23.32
C THR A 373 13.86 -23.04 -23.37
N ALA A 374 12.83 -23.79 -22.98
CA ALA A 374 12.82 -25.24 -23.07
C ALA A 374 12.88 -25.78 -24.51
N ILE A 375 12.27 -25.05 -25.44
CA ILE A 375 12.23 -25.37 -26.87
C ILE A 375 13.59 -25.26 -27.55
N ASN A 376 14.44 -24.30 -27.15
CA ASN A 376 15.75 -24.12 -27.78
C ASN A 376 16.57 -25.42 -27.78
N LYS A 377 16.41 -26.29 -26.80
CA LYS A 377 17.06 -27.60 -26.79
C LYS A 377 16.53 -28.56 -27.86
N LEU A 378 15.24 -28.50 -28.18
CA LEU A 378 14.64 -29.32 -29.26
C LEU A 378 15.18 -28.96 -30.65
N GLN A 379 15.55 -27.68 -30.87
CA GLN A 379 16.06 -27.23 -32.16
C GLN A 379 17.48 -27.77 -32.46
N TYR A 380 18.26 -28.03 -31.39
CA TYR A 380 19.63 -28.55 -31.47
C TYR A 380 19.73 -30.10 -31.38
N ALA A 381 18.61 -30.81 -31.13
CA ALA A 381 18.60 -32.25 -31.17
C ALA A 381 18.63 -32.76 -32.60
N ASP A 382 19.76 -33.36 -33.00
CA ASP A 382 19.89 -33.95 -34.31
C ASP A 382 19.17 -35.30 -34.34
N PRO A 383 18.28 -35.59 -35.36
CA PRO A 383 17.68 -36.89 -35.52
C PRO A 383 18.70 -38.04 -35.57
N ALA A 384 19.91 -37.77 -36.04
CA ALA A 384 20.98 -38.74 -36.14
C ALA A 384 21.57 -39.23 -34.82
N ASP A 385 21.39 -38.46 -33.71
CA ASP A 385 21.91 -38.83 -32.40
C ASP A 385 20.98 -39.82 -31.63
N ILE A 386 19.80 -40.17 -32.19
CA ILE A 386 18.77 -40.97 -31.53
C ILE A 386 18.57 -42.32 -32.20
N PHE A 387 19.02 -42.48 -33.42
CA PHE A 387 19.04 -43.73 -34.16
C PHE A 387 20.46 -44.22 -34.36
#